data_4708bd6564e58fcdb0fa0723f48ed31a
#
_entry.id   4708bd6564e58fcdb0fa0723f48ed31a
#
_cell.length_a   1.000
_cell.length_b   1.000
_cell.length_c   1.000
_cell.angle_alpha   90.00
_cell.angle_beta   90.00
_cell.angle_gamma   90.00
#
_symmetry.space_group_name_H-M   'P 1'
#
loop_
_entity.id
_entity.type
_entity.pdbx_description
1 polymer ?
#
loop_
_entity_poly.entity_id
_entity_poly.type
_entity_poly.pdbx_seq_one_letter_code
_entity_poly.pdbx_strand_id
1 'polypeptide(L)'
;DKSGIQFRTLNASKGPAVRATRAQADRVLYKAEVRYALENQPNLSIFQQAVDDLFIENDQVKGVVTQMGLQFFADKVILTSGTFLGGVIHIGQKNFQGGRAGDAPANALSQRLRSYDLGVGRLKTGTPARLDARTINFDVLQKQHGDTPLPTFSFMGSSADHPQQIPCYITHTNEKTHDLIRAGLKDSPMYSGNIESVGPRYCPSIEDKVVRFADRNSHQIFVEPEGLTTNEVYPNGISDRKSTRLNS
;
A
#
# COMPACT_ATOMS: atom_id res chain seq x y z
N ASP A 1 -10.68 -4.28 13.95
CA ASP A 1 -10.74 -5.43 14.86
C ASP A 1 -11.32 -6.66 14.14
N LYS A 2 -12.50 -6.60 13.53
CA LYS A 2 -13.20 -7.73 12.89
C LYS A 2 -12.50 -8.37 11.69
N SER A 3 -11.41 -7.81 11.21
CA SER A 3 -10.64 -8.35 10.08
C SER A 3 -9.17 -8.59 10.38
N GLY A 4 -8.70 -8.23 11.59
CA GLY A 4 -7.32 -8.41 12.01
C GLY A 4 -7.01 -9.84 12.42
N ILE A 5 -6.06 -10.45 11.75
CA ILE A 5 -5.61 -11.83 11.97
C ILE A 5 -4.31 -11.94 12.74
N GLN A 6 -3.69 -10.81 13.04
CA GLN A 6 -2.59 -10.66 14.00
C GLN A 6 -2.54 -9.21 14.48
N PHE A 7 -2.34 -9.01 15.79
CA PHE A 7 -2.23 -7.68 16.39
C PHE A 7 -0.93 -7.54 17.16
N ARG A 8 -0.25 -6.40 17.01
CA ARG A 8 0.95 -6.06 17.74
C ARG A 8 1.01 -4.58 18.09
N THR A 9 1.53 -4.30 19.28
CA THR A 9 1.86 -2.94 19.70
C THR A 9 3.26 -2.58 19.24
N LEU A 10 3.36 -1.68 18.27
CA LEU A 10 4.64 -1.18 17.78
C LEU A 10 5.23 -0.16 18.74
N ASN A 11 6.56 -0.10 18.79
CA ASN A 11 7.33 0.88 19.58
C ASN A 11 6.97 0.91 21.07
N ALA A 12 6.54 -0.21 21.64
CA ALA A 12 6.11 -0.29 23.04
C ALA A 12 7.19 0.22 24.01
N SER A 13 8.48 -0.03 23.73
CA SER A 13 9.63 0.40 24.51
C SER A 13 10.04 1.86 24.31
N LYS A 14 9.49 2.56 23.31
CA LYS A 14 9.91 3.92 22.94
C LYS A 14 9.01 5.03 23.53
N GLY A 15 8.01 4.65 24.31
CA GLY A 15 7.10 5.55 24.97
C GLY A 15 5.75 5.78 24.25
N PRO A 16 4.79 6.39 24.94
CA PRO A 16 3.40 6.48 24.47
C PRO A 16 3.22 7.31 23.20
N ALA A 17 4.04 8.34 22.97
CA ALA A 17 3.91 9.23 21.82
C ALA A 17 4.11 8.54 20.46
N VAL A 18 4.82 7.40 20.42
CA VAL A 18 5.09 6.65 19.20
C VAL A 18 4.54 5.22 19.24
N ARG A 19 3.85 4.87 20.33
CA ARG A 19 3.21 3.57 20.48
C ARG A 19 1.96 3.51 19.61
N ALA A 20 1.83 2.45 18.81
CA ALA A 20 0.68 2.26 17.93
C ALA A 20 0.33 0.78 17.80
N THR A 21 -0.94 0.46 17.70
CA THR A 21 -1.40 -0.88 17.35
C THR A 21 -1.27 -1.08 15.85
N ARG A 22 -0.62 -2.20 15.46
CA ARG A 22 -0.60 -2.70 14.08
C ARG A 22 -1.48 -3.94 14.02
N ALA A 23 -2.39 -3.96 13.05
CA ALA A 23 -3.16 -5.15 12.70
C ALA A 23 -2.73 -5.66 11.32
N GLN A 24 -2.41 -6.96 11.22
CA GLN A 24 -2.37 -7.67 9.95
C GLN A 24 -3.80 -8.06 9.61
N ALA A 25 -4.34 -7.52 8.53
CA ALA A 25 -5.72 -7.75 8.16
C ALA A 25 -5.86 -8.87 7.11
N ASP A 26 -6.90 -9.69 7.25
CA ASP A 26 -7.41 -10.51 6.17
C ASP A 26 -8.07 -9.59 5.12
N ARG A 27 -7.61 -9.64 3.87
CA ARG A 27 -8.11 -8.76 2.81
C ARG A 27 -9.59 -8.91 2.51
N VAL A 28 -10.09 -10.14 2.59
CA VAL A 28 -11.50 -10.44 2.28
C VAL A 28 -12.39 -9.91 3.39
N LEU A 29 -12.03 -10.20 4.64
CA LEU A 29 -12.76 -9.70 5.81
C LEU A 29 -12.72 -8.16 5.89
N TYR A 30 -11.55 -7.56 5.66
CA TYR A 30 -11.39 -6.10 5.69
C TYR A 30 -12.27 -5.43 4.63
N LYS A 31 -12.27 -5.95 3.40
CA LYS A 31 -13.11 -5.44 2.32
C LYS A 31 -14.60 -5.54 2.67
N ALA A 32 -15.01 -6.66 3.24
CA ALA A 32 -16.41 -6.89 3.64
C ALA A 32 -16.85 -5.92 4.75
N GLU A 33 -16.03 -5.73 5.79
CA GLU A 33 -16.34 -4.83 6.90
C GLU A 33 -16.39 -3.36 6.46
N VAL A 34 -15.43 -2.91 5.66
CA VAL A 34 -15.43 -1.53 5.13
C VAL A 34 -16.64 -1.30 4.24
N ARG A 35 -16.96 -2.26 3.36
CA ARG A 35 -18.14 -2.18 2.50
C ARG A 35 -19.42 -2.11 3.33
N TYR A 36 -19.56 -2.98 4.32
CA TYR A 36 -20.71 -2.97 5.22
C TYR A 36 -20.87 -1.62 5.93
N ALA A 37 -19.78 -1.07 6.47
CA ALA A 37 -19.81 0.22 7.13
C ALA A 37 -20.26 1.36 6.20
N LEU A 38 -19.77 1.36 4.96
CA LEU A 38 -20.12 2.39 3.97
C LEU A 38 -21.58 2.25 3.48
N GLU A 39 -22.03 1.04 3.18
CA GLU A 39 -23.38 0.79 2.66
C GLU A 39 -24.47 1.05 3.73
N ASN A 40 -24.14 0.98 5.01
CA ASN A 40 -25.05 1.25 6.11
C ASN A 40 -24.88 2.64 6.73
N GLN A 41 -24.00 3.48 6.18
CA GLN A 41 -23.80 4.83 6.70
C GLN A 41 -24.98 5.75 6.32
N PRO A 42 -25.70 6.33 7.29
CA PRO A 42 -26.76 7.30 6.98
C PRO A 42 -26.24 8.49 6.18
N ASN A 43 -27.03 8.99 5.25
CA ASN A 43 -26.71 10.13 4.39
C ASN A 43 -25.49 9.93 3.47
N LEU A 44 -25.11 8.69 3.21
CA LEU A 44 -24.08 8.33 2.24
C LEU A 44 -24.69 7.60 1.05
N SER A 45 -24.46 8.13 -0.15
CA SER A 45 -24.75 7.45 -1.42
C SER A 45 -23.46 7.05 -2.10
N ILE A 46 -23.37 5.80 -2.55
CA ILE A 46 -22.20 5.28 -3.25
C ILE A 46 -22.54 5.14 -4.72
N PHE A 47 -21.69 5.74 -5.58
CA PHE A 47 -21.81 5.63 -7.02
C PHE A 47 -20.47 5.18 -7.61
N GLN A 48 -20.47 4.04 -8.31
CA GLN A 48 -19.25 3.46 -8.86
C GLN A 48 -19.04 3.91 -10.31
N GLN A 49 -18.25 4.96 -10.49
CA GLN A 49 -17.78 5.39 -11.81
C GLN A 49 -16.46 6.18 -11.68
N ALA A 50 -15.65 6.16 -12.73
CA ALA A 50 -14.47 7.00 -12.79
C ALA A 50 -14.85 8.48 -12.90
N VAL A 51 -14.13 9.33 -12.17
CA VAL A 51 -14.25 10.79 -12.24
C VAL A 51 -13.14 11.30 -13.14
N ASP A 52 -13.51 12.02 -14.21
CA ASP A 52 -12.58 12.55 -15.20
C ASP A 52 -12.31 14.03 -15.04
N ASP A 53 -13.26 14.81 -14.47
CA ASP A 53 -13.10 16.24 -14.32
C ASP A 53 -13.72 16.80 -13.03
N LEU A 54 -13.31 18.01 -12.68
CA LEU A 54 -13.95 18.85 -11.68
C LEU A 54 -14.86 19.85 -12.39
N PHE A 55 -16.08 20.01 -11.91
CA PHE A 55 -16.94 21.09 -12.33
C PHE A 55 -16.60 22.35 -11.53
N ILE A 56 -16.03 23.33 -12.21
CA ILE A 56 -15.57 24.59 -11.59
C ILE A 56 -16.26 25.76 -12.29
N GLU A 57 -16.80 26.67 -11.51
CA GLU A 57 -17.49 27.87 -11.95
C GLU A 57 -17.08 29.04 -11.06
N ASN A 58 -16.64 30.14 -11.65
CA ASN A 58 -16.16 31.34 -10.93
C ASN A 58 -15.08 31.03 -9.86
N ASP A 59 -14.08 30.21 -10.22
CA ASP A 59 -13.00 29.73 -9.35
C ASP A 59 -13.46 28.91 -8.13
N GLN A 60 -14.69 28.42 -8.15
CA GLN A 60 -15.23 27.56 -7.11
C GLN A 60 -15.56 26.16 -7.65
N VAL A 61 -15.16 25.15 -6.90
CA VAL A 61 -15.59 23.78 -7.16
C VAL A 61 -17.09 23.68 -6.89
N LYS A 62 -17.85 23.20 -7.88
CA LYS A 62 -19.30 22.98 -7.80
C LYS A 62 -19.68 21.50 -7.93
N GLY A 63 -18.68 20.62 -8.14
CA GLY A 63 -18.93 19.19 -8.26
C GLY A 63 -17.88 18.46 -9.07
N VAL A 64 -18.29 17.30 -9.57
CA VAL A 64 -17.44 16.43 -10.39
C VAL A 64 -18.16 15.98 -11.65
N VAL A 65 -17.39 15.65 -12.69
CA VAL A 65 -17.89 15.07 -13.94
C VAL A 65 -17.30 13.66 -14.07
N THR A 66 -18.15 12.68 -14.29
CA THR A 66 -17.73 11.30 -14.49
C THR A 66 -17.32 11.03 -15.94
N GLN A 67 -16.65 9.91 -16.15
CA GLN A 67 -16.24 9.46 -17.49
C GLN A 67 -17.40 9.34 -18.49
N MET A 68 -18.62 9.06 -18.02
CA MET A 68 -19.83 9.00 -18.87
C MET A 68 -20.53 10.36 -19.01
N GLY A 69 -19.94 11.44 -18.51
CA GLY A 69 -20.50 12.79 -18.60
C GLY A 69 -21.57 13.11 -17.55
N LEU A 70 -21.80 12.22 -16.57
CA LEU A 70 -22.72 12.54 -15.47
C LEU A 70 -22.09 13.58 -14.54
N GLN A 71 -22.89 14.55 -14.14
CA GLN A 71 -22.48 15.61 -13.23
C GLN A 71 -23.06 15.38 -11.84
N PHE A 72 -22.21 15.43 -10.83
CA PHE A 72 -22.61 15.43 -9.43
C PHE A 72 -22.25 16.77 -8.81
N PHE A 73 -23.28 17.48 -8.35
CA PHE A 73 -23.10 18.80 -7.76
C PHE A 73 -22.85 18.70 -6.25
N ALA A 74 -21.86 19.44 -5.79
CA ALA A 74 -21.52 19.54 -4.38
C ALA A 74 -20.73 20.82 -4.09
N ASP A 75 -20.93 21.41 -2.93
CA ASP A 75 -20.18 22.58 -2.48
C ASP A 75 -18.72 22.26 -2.13
N LYS A 76 -18.42 21.01 -1.89
CA LYS A 76 -17.06 20.52 -1.51
C LYS A 76 -16.78 19.17 -2.17
N VAL A 77 -15.57 19.01 -2.67
CA VAL A 77 -15.08 17.77 -3.26
C VAL A 77 -13.84 17.32 -2.51
N ILE A 78 -13.82 16.08 -2.06
CA ILE A 78 -12.68 15.46 -1.41
C ILE A 78 -12.08 14.42 -2.35
N LEU A 79 -10.84 14.63 -2.75
CA LEU A 79 -10.12 13.75 -3.67
C LEU A 79 -9.29 12.72 -2.90
N THR A 80 -9.67 11.45 -3.02
CA THR A 80 -9.00 10.32 -2.35
C THR A 80 -8.49 9.28 -3.35
N SER A 81 -7.89 9.74 -4.42
CA SER A 81 -7.53 8.97 -5.62
C SER A 81 -6.48 7.87 -5.40
N GLY A 82 -5.80 7.84 -4.27
CA GLY A 82 -4.79 6.83 -3.99
C GLY A 82 -3.68 6.80 -5.04
N THR A 83 -3.51 5.68 -5.72
CA THR A 83 -2.46 5.46 -6.74
C THR A 83 -2.94 5.68 -8.18
N PHE A 84 -4.14 6.22 -8.40
CA PHE A 84 -4.78 6.25 -9.71
C PHE A 84 -4.47 7.48 -10.56
N LEU A 85 -4.16 8.64 -9.94
CA LEU A 85 -3.90 9.89 -10.71
C LEU A 85 -2.66 9.76 -11.60
N GLY A 86 -2.89 9.63 -12.91
CA GLY A 86 -1.83 9.46 -13.90
C GLY A 86 -0.88 8.31 -13.56
N GLY A 87 -1.40 7.23 -12.96
CA GLY A 87 -0.61 6.13 -12.45
C GLY A 87 0.13 5.38 -13.54
N VAL A 88 1.40 5.02 -13.27
CA VAL A 88 2.23 4.16 -14.12
C VAL A 88 2.80 3.03 -13.28
N ILE A 89 2.63 1.81 -13.74
CA ILE A 89 3.17 0.60 -13.12
C ILE A 89 4.46 0.22 -13.84
N HIS A 90 5.55 0.06 -13.10
CA HIS A 90 6.83 -0.41 -13.61
C HIS A 90 7.06 -1.86 -13.19
N ILE A 91 7.35 -2.74 -14.13
CA ILE A 91 7.71 -4.15 -13.90
C ILE A 91 8.97 -4.44 -14.70
N GLY A 92 10.12 -4.47 -14.04
CA GLY A 92 11.42 -4.55 -14.71
C GLY A 92 11.60 -3.35 -15.64
N GLN A 93 11.96 -3.62 -16.90
CA GLN A 93 12.16 -2.60 -17.93
C GLN A 93 10.84 -2.15 -18.62
N LYS A 94 9.73 -2.81 -18.32
CA LYS A 94 8.42 -2.48 -18.91
C LYS A 94 7.62 -1.57 -18.01
N ASN A 95 6.85 -0.68 -18.61
CA ASN A 95 5.88 0.14 -17.90
C ASN A 95 4.51 0.05 -18.55
N PHE A 96 3.49 0.25 -17.73
CA PHE A 96 2.09 0.19 -18.13
C PHE A 96 1.32 1.30 -17.42
N GLN A 97 0.41 1.94 -18.13
CA GLN A 97 -0.54 2.83 -17.47
C GLN A 97 -1.50 2.04 -16.60
N GLY A 98 -1.65 2.45 -15.36
CA GLY A 98 -2.53 1.79 -14.40
C GLY A 98 -2.45 2.41 -13.02
N GLY A 99 -3.55 2.45 -12.33
CA GLY A 99 -3.60 2.85 -10.92
C GLY A 99 -3.22 1.70 -10.01
N ARG A 100 -3.65 0.50 -10.36
CA ARG A 100 -3.37 -0.79 -9.74
C ARG A 100 -3.32 -1.85 -10.84
N ALA A 101 -2.67 -2.98 -10.63
CA ALA A 101 -2.69 -4.07 -11.61
C ALA A 101 -4.15 -4.49 -11.92
N GLY A 102 -4.52 -4.43 -13.20
CA GLY A 102 -5.88 -4.69 -13.68
C GLY A 102 -6.84 -3.50 -13.68
N ASP A 103 -6.46 -2.35 -13.11
CA ASP A 103 -7.32 -1.16 -13.07
C ASP A 103 -6.71 0.01 -13.87
N ALA A 104 -7.55 0.71 -14.61
CA ALA A 104 -7.15 1.89 -15.40
C ALA A 104 -6.68 3.05 -14.50
N PRO A 105 -5.77 3.91 -14.99
CA PRO A 105 -5.39 5.14 -14.32
C PRO A 105 -6.43 6.24 -14.54
N ALA A 106 -6.53 7.20 -13.64
CA ALA A 106 -7.30 8.44 -13.82
C ALA A 106 -6.42 9.50 -14.52
N ASN A 107 -6.28 9.39 -15.83
CA ASN A 107 -5.41 10.29 -16.60
C ASN A 107 -6.07 11.65 -16.83
N ALA A 108 -7.36 11.69 -17.21
CA ALA A 108 -8.09 12.94 -17.47
C ALA A 108 -8.09 13.83 -16.23
N LEU A 109 -8.46 13.30 -15.07
CA LEU A 109 -8.44 14.04 -13.80
C LEU A 109 -7.02 14.49 -13.43
N SER A 110 -6.00 13.68 -13.68
CA SER A 110 -4.60 14.05 -13.43
C SER A 110 -4.17 15.24 -14.31
N GLN A 111 -4.54 15.25 -15.59
CA GLN A 111 -4.26 16.36 -16.50
C GLN A 111 -5.02 17.62 -16.07
N ARG A 112 -6.28 17.47 -15.68
CA ARG A 112 -7.09 18.58 -15.18
C ARG A 112 -6.49 19.25 -13.95
N LEU A 113 -6.06 18.47 -12.97
CA LEU A 113 -5.38 19.02 -11.78
C LEU A 113 -4.09 19.76 -12.12
N ARG A 114 -3.35 19.33 -13.15
CA ARG A 114 -2.15 20.03 -13.61
C ARG A 114 -2.44 21.33 -14.34
N SER A 115 -3.64 21.48 -14.93
CA SER A 115 -4.04 22.72 -15.60
C SER A 115 -4.37 23.84 -14.61
N TYR A 116 -4.58 23.52 -13.34
CA TYR A 116 -4.63 24.51 -12.28
C TYR A 116 -3.21 24.75 -11.74
N ASP A 117 -2.93 25.91 -11.24
CA ASP A 117 -1.61 26.26 -10.67
C ASP A 117 -1.40 25.60 -9.29
N LEU A 118 -1.60 24.30 -9.28
CA LEU A 118 -1.35 23.42 -8.14
C LEU A 118 0.02 22.76 -8.32
N GLY A 119 0.86 22.78 -7.31
CA GLY A 119 2.16 22.11 -7.31
C GLY A 119 2.02 20.57 -7.37
N VAL A 120 1.75 20.01 -8.55
CA VAL A 120 1.57 18.56 -8.74
C VAL A 120 2.90 17.90 -9.01
N GLY A 121 3.34 17.05 -8.08
CA GLY A 121 4.53 16.20 -8.22
C GLY A 121 4.18 14.72 -8.44
N ARG A 122 5.21 13.90 -8.61
CA ARG A 122 5.09 12.45 -8.70
C ARG A 122 5.76 11.79 -7.51
N LEU A 123 5.08 10.83 -6.89
CA LEU A 123 5.63 9.99 -5.84
C LEU A 123 5.77 8.55 -6.34
N LYS A 124 6.82 7.89 -5.88
CA LYS A 124 7.07 6.48 -6.18
C LYS A 124 6.77 5.63 -4.96
N THR A 125 5.99 4.58 -5.13
CA THR A 125 5.79 3.53 -4.13
C THR A 125 6.22 2.18 -4.70
N GLY A 126 6.59 1.24 -3.83
CA GLY A 126 6.93 -0.12 -4.23
C GLY A 126 5.98 -1.13 -3.58
N THR A 127 5.74 -2.23 -4.27
CA THR A 127 5.08 -3.41 -3.71
C THR A 127 5.81 -4.67 -4.17
N PRO A 128 6.09 -5.64 -3.28
CA PRO A 128 6.70 -6.90 -3.69
C PRO A 128 5.71 -7.79 -4.43
N ALA A 129 6.23 -8.76 -5.16
CA ALA A 129 5.45 -9.86 -5.68
C ALA A 129 4.84 -10.65 -4.50
N ARG A 130 3.61 -11.15 -4.68
CA ARG A 130 3.02 -12.10 -3.73
C ARG A 130 3.67 -13.45 -3.91
N LEU A 131 3.85 -14.16 -2.80
CA LEU A 131 4.36 -15.53 -2.78
C LEU A 131 3.22 -16.51 -2.54
N ASP A 132 3.36 -17.71 -3.07
CA ASP A 132 2.45 -18.81 -2.78
C ASP A 132 2.92 -19.54 -1.51
N ALA A 133 2.12 -19.50 -0.45
CA ALA A 133 2.41 -20.14 0.82
C ALA A 133 2.81 -21.63 0.69
N ARG A 134 2.24 -22.34 -0.29
CA ARG A 134 2.53 -23.76 -0.54
C ARG A 134 3.97 -24.02 -0.99
N THR A 135 4.68 -22.99 -1.43
CA THR A 135 6.08 -23.06 -1.88
C THR A 135 7.08 -22.61 -0.80
N ILE A 136 6.59 -22.23 0.38
CA ILE A 136 7.43 -21.72 1.46
C ILE A 136 7.63 -22.82 2.52
N ASN A 137 8.89 -23.06 2.87
CA ASN A 137 9.22 -23.90 4.02
C ASN A 137 9.11 -23.06 5.30
N PHE A 138 7.97 -23.10 5.95
CA PHE A 138 7.73 -22.35 7.19
C PHE A 138 8.47 -22.91 8.41
N ASP A 139 8.91 -24.16 8.37
CA ASP A 139 9.58 -24.79 9.51
C ASP A 139 10.95 -24.19 9.81
N VAL A 140 11.59 -23.59 8.81
CA VAL A 140 12.87 -22.90 8.97
C VAL A 140 12.73 -21.42 9.31
N LEU A 141 11.50 -20.91 9.39
CA LEU A 141 11.21 -19.50 9.65
C LEU A 141 10.87 -19.29 11.13
N GLN A 142 11.30 -18.15 11.67
CA GLN A 142 10.92 -17.75 13.01
C GLN A 142 9.45 -17.33 13.05
N LYS A 143 8.63 -18.02 13.85
CA LYS A 143 7.25 -17.62 14.09
C LYS A 143 7.17 -16.34 14.92
N GLN A 144 6.35 -15.41 14.50
CA GLN A 144 6.02 -14.20 15.24
C GLN A 144 4.51 -14.19 15.52
N HIS A 145 4.15 -14.48 16.77
CA HIS A 145 2.77 -14.39 17.23
C HIS A 145 2.34 -12.93 17.48
N GLY A 146 1.03 -12.70 17.52
CA GLY A 146 0.47 -11.47 18.07
C GLY A 146 0.82 -11.26 19.53
N ASP A 147 0.57 -10.07 20.05
CA ASP A 147 0.82 -9.76 21.45
C ASP A 147 -0.20 -10.45 22.37
N THR A 148 0.18 -10.70 23.61
CA THR A 148 -0.70 -11.22 24.66
C THR A 148 -0.60 -10.29 25.87
N PRO A 149 -1.72 -9.70 26.35
CA PRO A 149 -3.07 -9.81 25.80
C PRO A 149 -3.19 -9.17 24.41
N LEU A 150 -4.17 -9.62 23.60
CA LEU A 150 -4.44 -9.07 22.26
C LEU A 150 -4.86 -7.60 22.37
N PRO A 151 -4.12 -6.67 21.75
CA PRO A 151 -4.54 -5.27 21.72
C PRO A 151 -5.68 -5.07 20.74
N THR A 152 -6.60 -4.17 21.04
CA THR A 152 -7.61 -3.69 20.09
C THR A 152 -7.03 -2.60 19.20
N PHE A 153 -7.49 -2.51 17.97
CA PHE A 153 -7.10 -1.45 17.04
C PHE A 153 -7.98 -0.21 17.21
N SER A 154 -9.29 -0.41 17.33
CA SER A 154 -10.27 0.65 17.53
C SER A 154 -10.56 0.88 19.00
N PHE A 155 -10.72 2.14 19.39
CA PHE A 155 -11.23 2.50 20.74
C PHE A 155 -12.66 2.00 20.99
N MET A 156 -13.41 1.72 19.93
CA MET A 156 -14.79 1.19 19.98
C MET A 156 -14.85 -0.32 19.81
N GLY A 157 -13.71 -0.98 19.59
CA GLY A 157 -13.61 -2.41 19.34
C GLY A 157 -13.40 -3.22 20.62
N SER A 158 -13.55 -4.53 20.47
CA SER A 158 -13.25 -5.53 21.50
C SER A 158 -12.37 -6.62 20.92
N SER A 159 -11.52 -7.20 21.75
CA SER A 159 -10.76 -8.39 21.36
C SER A 159 -11.66 -9.62 21.11
N ALA A 160 -12.89 -9.61 21.60
CA ALA A 160 -13.90 -10.62 21.30
C ALA A 160 -14.39 -10.59 19.85
N ASP A 161 -14.20 -9.45 19.16
CA ASP A 161 -14.55 -9.30 17.74
C ASP A 161 -13.47 -9.84 16.79
N HIS A 162 -12.28 -10.19 17.31
CA HIS A 162 -11.16 -10.63 16.48
C HIS A 162 -11.42 -12.00 15.86
N PRO A 163 -11.16 -12.18 14.57
CA PRO A 163 -11.20 -13.49 13.94
C PRO A 163 -10.05 -14.38 14.44
N GLN A 164 -9.97 -15.59 13.91
CA GLN A 164 -8.85 -16.49 14.19
C GLN A 164 -7.50 -15.78 14.03
N GLN A 165 -6.65 -15.87 15.05
CA GLN A 165 -5.31 -15.29 15.03
C GLN A 165 -4.29 -16.29 14.48
N ILE A 166 -3.44 -15.83 13.57
CA ILE A 166 -2.37 -16.62 12.98
C ILE A 166 -1.02 -15.89 13.11
N PRO A 167 0.11 -16.62 13.17
CA PRO A 167 1.41 -15.97 13.22
C PRO A 167 1.81 -15.39 11.86
N CYS A 168 2.60 -14.32 11.86
CA CYS A 168 3.49 -13.98 10.78
C CYS A 168 4.82 -14.72 10.97
N TYR A 169 5.69 -14.66 9.98
CA TYR A 169 7.00 -15.32 10.03
C TYR A 169 8.09 -14.32 9.70
N ILE A 170 9.29 -14.59 10.19
CA ILE A 170 10.46 -13.73 9.98
C ILE A 170 11.54 -14.54 9.28
N THR A 171 12.11 -13.94 8.25
CA THR A 171 13.35 -14.38 7.61
C THR A 171 14.27 -13.18 7.41
N HIS A 172 15.46 -13.42 6.86
CA HIS A 172 16.47 -12.41 6.66
C HIS A 172 17.10 -12.55 5.27
N THR A 173 17.51 -11.44 4.70
CA THR A 173 18.44 -11.44 3.57
C THR A 173 19.81 -11.90 4.05
N ASN A 174 20.66 -12.30 3.11
CA ASN A 174 22.04 -12.68 3.37
C ASN A 174 22.98 -11.98 2.37
N GLU A 175 24.27 -12.17 2.56
CA GLU A 175 25.28 -11.53 1.72
C GLU A 175 25.12 -11.86 0.23
N LYS A 176 24.86 -13.12 -0.12
CA LYS A 176 24.58 -13.53 -1.49
C LYS A 176 23.37 -12.79 -2.09
N THR A 177 22.32 -12.58 -1.29
CA THR A 177 21.17 -11.76 -1.70
C THR A 177 21.59 -10.31 -1.95
N HIS A 178 22.44 -9.76 -1.07
CA HIS A 178 22.92 -8.38 -1.21
C HIS A 178 23.81 -8.23 -2.45
N ASP A 179 24.65 -9.20 -2.76
CA ASP A 179 25.48 -9.18 -3.97
C ASP A 179 24.65 -9.20 -5.26
N LEU A 180 23.61 -10.03 -5.31
CA LEU A 180 22.66 -10.03 -6.42
C LEU A 180 21.95 -8.70 -6.58
N ILE A 181 21.54 -8.08 -5.46
CA ILE A 181 20.91 -6.75 -5.47
C ILE A 181 21.90 -5.70 -5.99
N ARG A 182 23.13 -5.68 -5.48
CA ARG A 182 24.19 -4.73 -5.92
C ARG A 182 24.46 -4.87 -7.41
N ALA A 183 24.59 -6.10 -7.91
CA ALA A 183 24.79 -6.36 -9.34
C ALA A 183 23.62 -5.87 -10.21
N GLY A 184 22.38 -5.91 -9.68
CA GLY A 184 21.17 -5.49 -10.37
C GLY A 184 20.85 -3.98 -10.27
N LEU A 185 21.59 -3.19 -9.49
CA LEU A 185 21.29 -1.77 -9.28
C LEU A 185 21.27 -0.96 -10.59
N LYS A 186 22.17 -1.26 -11.51
CA LYS A 186 22.24 -0.61 -12.83
C LYS A 186 20.95 -0.76 -13.66
N ASP A 187 20.22 -1.84 -13.43
CA ASP A 187 18.96 -2.16 -14.12
C ASP A 187 17.74 -1.64 -13.36
N SER A 188 17.94 -1.08 -12.16
CA SER A 188 16.86 -0.51 -11.36
C SER A 188 16.44 0.85 -11.93
N PRO A 189 15.15 1.07 -12.26
CA PRO A 189 14.67 2.33 -12.82
C PRO A 189 14.99 3.57 -11.97
N MET A 190 15.14 3.38 -10.65
CA MET A 190 15.49 4.47 -9.73
C MET A 190 16.98 4.84 -9.75
N TYR A 191 17.87 3.86 -9.98
CA TYR A 191 19.31 4.09 -10.01
C TYR A 191 19.80 4.37 -11.43
N SER A 192 19.02 3.98 -12.45
CA SER A 192 19.31 4.28 -13.87
C SER A 192 18.83 5.67 -14.31
N GLY A 193 18.17 6.45 -13.42
CA GLY A 193 17.62 7.77 -13.75
C GLY A 193 16.31 7.74 -14.57
N ASN A 194 15.75 6.57 -14.83
CA ASN A 194 14.51 6.44 -15.62
C ASN A 194 13.26 6.91 -14.89
N ILE A 195 13.35 7.17 -13.59
CA ILE A 195 12.24 7.66 -12.77
C ILE A 195 12.67 8.94 -12.05
N GLU A 196 12.20 10.06 -12.53
CA GLU A 196 12.29 11.36 -11.84
C GLU A 196 11.21 11.45 -10.76
N SER A 197 11.43 10.86 -9.61
CA SER A 197 10.51 11.01 -8.48
C SER A 197 11.22 10.81 -7.15
N VAL A 198 10.71 11.49 -6.13
CA VAL A 198 11.16 11.31 -4.75
C VAL A 198 10.38 10.16 -4.12
N GLY A 199 11.08 9.11 -3.68
CA GLY A 199 10.45 8.06 -2.88
C GLY A 199 9.99 8.60 -1.53
N PRO A 200 8.81 8.19 -1.01
CA PRO A 200 8.40 8.56 0.33
C PRO A 200 9.39 8.04 1.36
N ARG A 201 9.66 8.84 2.38
CA ARG A 201 10.70 8.62 3.40
C ARG A 201 10.58 7.29 4.16
N TYR A 202 9.39 6.75 4.24
CA TYR A 202 9.02 5.60 5.09
C TYR A 202 8.76 4.30 4.31
N CYS A 203 9.07 4.26 3.02
CA CYS A 203 8.98 3.05 2.21
C CYS A 203 10.31 2.78 1.47
N PRO A 204 11.42 2.51 2.20
CA PRO A 204 12.68 2.15 1.57
C PRO A 204 12.55 0.78 0.92
N SER A 205 12.99 0.68 -0.33
CA SER A 205 13.12 -0.62 -1.00
C SER A 205 14.25 -1.43 -0.39
N ILE A 206 14.34 -2.70 -0.74
CA ILE A 206 15.47 -3.54 -0.29
C ILE A 206 16.79 -3.03 -0.86
N GLU A 207 16.80 -2.49 -2.09
CA GLU A 207 17.98 -1.86 -2.67
C GLU A 207 18.43 -0.65 -1.84
N ASP A 208 17.49 0.21 -1.40
CA ASP A 208 17.82 1.33 -0.51
C ASP A 208 18.48 0.86 0.78
N LYS A 209 17.98 -0.24 1.35
CA LYS A 209 18.54 -0.80 2.58
C LYS A 209 19.95 -1.32 2.36
N VAL A 210 20.17 -2.06 1.28
CA VAL A 210 21.47 -2.62 0.93
C VAL A 210 22.50 -1.54 0.60
N VAL A 211 22.07 -0.44 -0.02
CA VAL A 211 22.97 0.67 -0.36
C VAL A 211 23.24 1.57 0.85
N ARG A 212 22.18 1.96 1.60
CA ARG A 212 22.32 2.91 2.70
C ARG A 212 22.92 2.31 3.98
N PHE A 213 22.76 1.00 4.16
CA PHE A 213 23.27 0.25 5.31
C PHE A 213 24.20 -0.86 4.81
N ALA A 214 25.19 -0.49 4.02
CA ALA A 214 26.10 -1.42 3.36
C ALA A 214 26.98 -2.21 4.36
N ASP A 215 27.12 -1.74 5.58
CA ASP A 215 27.76 -2.38 6.72
C ASP A 215 26.94 -3.54 7.33
N ARG A 216 25.66 -3.66 6.95
CA ARG A 216 24.80 -4.74 7.42
C ARG A 216 24.76 -5.90 6.45
N ASN A 217 25.02 -7.09 6.95
CA ASN A 217 25.04 -8.34 6.16
C ASN A 217 23.65 -8.96 6.02
N SER A 218 22.63 -8.44 6.74
CA SER A 218 21.27 -8.96 6.68
C SER A 218 20.22 -7.89 6.99
N HIS A 219 19.07 -8.03 6.36
CA HIS A 219 17.87 -7.23 6.64
C HIS A 219 16.70 -8.16 6.90
N GLN A 220 15.91 -7.82 7.91
CA GLN A 220 14.72 -8.57 8.30
C GLN A 220 13.62 -8.44 7.26
N ILE A 221 12.98 -9.57 6.94
CA ILE A 221 11.83 -9.69 6.04
C ILE A 221 10.71 -10.39 6.81
N PHE A 222 9.52 -9.79 6.77
CA PHE A 222 8.34 -10.41 7.32
C PHE A 222 7.60 -11.16 6.22
N VAL A 223 7.24 -12.39 6.49
CA VAL A 223 6.43 -13.26 5.63
C VAL A 223 5.04 -13.26 6.24
N GLU A 224 4.15 -12.47 5.65
CA GLU A 224 2.85 -12.11 6.22
C GLU A 224 1.71 -12.75 5.41
N PRO A 225 0.91 -13.65 6.00
CA PRO A 225 -0.31 -14.15 5.34
C PRO A 225 -1.28 -13.02 5.02
N GLU A 226 -1.88 -13.02 3.83
CA GLU A 226 -2.85 -12.00 3.42
C GLU A 226 -4.31 -12.38 3.71
N GLY A 227 -4.55 -13.47 4.40
CA GLY A 227 -5.87 -13.92 4.83
C GLY A 227 -5.88 -15.33 5.38
N LEU A 228 -7.01 -15.71 5.96
CA LEU A 228 -7.22 -17.01 6.57
C LEU A 228 -7.48 -18.13 5.52
N THR A 229 -8.01 -17.74 4.36
CA THR A 229 -8.47 -18.67 3.32
C THR A 229 -7.71 -18.53 2.00
N THR A 230 -6.60 -17.79 1.99
CA THR A 230 -5.75 -17.60 0.82
C THR A 230 -4.37 -18.20 1.03
N ASN A 231 -3.75 -18.63 -0.06
CA ASN A 231 -2.33 -19.02 -0.07
C ASN A 231 -1.39 -17.84 -0.39
N GLU A 232 -1.93 -16.63 -0.51
CA GLU A 232 -1.09 -15.46 -0.78
C GLU A 232 -0.38 -14.98 0.47
N VAL A 233 0.92 -14.75 0.31
CA VAL A 233 1.80 -14.22 1.35
C VAL A 233 2.51 -12.97 0.87
N TYR A 234 2.57 -11.96 1.71
CA TYR A 234 3.23 -10.70 1.47
C TYR A 234 4.63 -10.69 2.11
N PRO A 235 5.73 -10.63 1.32
CA PRO A 235 7.08 -10.49 1.86
C PRO A 235 7.35 -9.02 2.21
N ASN A 236 6.97 -8.60 3.39
CA ASN A 236 7.12 -7.23 3.86
C ASN A 236 8.59 -6.93 4.20
N GLY A 237 9.11 -5.84 3.67
CA GLY A 237 10.50 -5.43 3.80
C GLY A 237 11.34 -5.63 2.53
N ILE A 238 10.80 -6.36 1.54
CA ILE A 238 11.31 -6.45 0.17
C ILE A 238 10.42 -5.62 -0.75
N SER A 239 10.27 -4.37 -0.55
CA SER A 239 9.60 -3.56 -1.55
C SER A 239 10.51 -3.48 -2.79
N ASP A 240 10.24 -4.30 -3.79
CA ASP A 240 10.99 -4.33 -5.04
C ASP A 240 10.62 -3.12 -5.91
N ARG A 241 11.64 -2.40 -6.38
CA ARG A 241 11.45 -1.27 -7.30
C ARG A 241 11.10 -1.69 -8.73
N LYS A 242 11.17 -2.98 -9.04
CA LYS A 242 10.74 -3.51 -10.32
C LYS A 242 9.22 -3.52 -10.49
N SER A 243 8.44 -3.34 -9.41
CA SER A 243 6.99 -3.20 -9.44
C SER A 243 6.55 -1.88 -8.81
N THR A 244 7.00 -0.75 -9.36
CA THR A 244 6.68 0.57 -8.82
C THR A 244 5.38 1.12 -9.42
N ARG A 245 4.52 1.60 -8.55
CA ARG A 245 3.42 2.49 -8.93
C ARG A 245 3.89 3.92 -8.72
N LEU A 246 3.69 4.76 -9.72
CA LEU A 246 3.90 6.19 -9.58
C LEU A 246 2.57 6.84 -9.21
N ASN A 247 2.57 7.57 -8.10
CA ASN A 247 1.45 8.42 -7.70
C ASN A 247 1.76 9.86 -8.06
N SER A 248 0.80 10.53 -8.57
CA SER A 248 0.88 11.99 -8.73
C SER A 248 0.42 12.69 -7.46
#